data_ffa26b566cf580b01f2b7613af93ca0f
#
_entry.id   ffa26b566cf580b01f2b7613af93ca0f
#
_cell.length_a   1.000
_cell.length_b   1.000
_cell.length_c   1.000
_cell.angle_alpha   90.00
_cell.angle_beta   90.00
_cell.angle_gamma   90.00
#
_symmetry.space_group_name_H-M   'P 1'
#
loop_
_entity.id
_entity.type
_entity.pdbx_description
1 polymer ?
#
loop_
_entity_poly.entity_id
_entity_poly.type
_entity_poly.pdbx_seq_one_letter_code
_entity_poly.pdbx_strand_id
1 'polypeptide(L)'
;MNMNVKNIQEIVDLASAYYGSCVLFAALDCDVFAKIESGSFDASERGMRLLADACVAEGLLEKKDGRYFNTPASREALVPGGKADLTKAIRYNRDVYPAWGKLSEFARTGKPVESPEIHLGADEARTKAFAAAMFGRAMGIGRSVVPMLPKMSGRLLDLAGGPGAYAILLSQANENLNCVTVDLPAISAEAAGYVAKFALSSRVECRAGDYHSDEYEAGAYDYVTIFGALHQESPDDIVDILKRAHRALKKGGRLFVLDLMTDETHTSPKFSALFAVNMALTTENGWVFSDAELKSWMAEAGFEPLETRVVPPPMPHWIVEGVAK
;
A
#
# COMPACT_ATOMS: atom_id res chain seq x y z
N MET A 1 20.73 6.74 4.44
CA MET A 1 21.75 6.86 5.51
C MET A 1 21.20 6.15 6.73
N ASN A 2 21.68 4.93 7.03
CA ASN A 2 21.25 4.21 8.24
C ASN A 2 21.75 4.99 9.46
N MET A 3 20.82 5.59 10.21
CA MET A 3 21.16 6.25 11.46
C MET A 3 21.31 5.20 12.55
N ASN A 4 22.55 4.82 12.85
CA ASN A 4 22.83 4.00 14.02
C ASN A 4 22.42 4.79 15.29
N VAL A 5 21.86 4.09 16.27
CA VAL A 5 21.60 4.65 17.59
C VAL A 5 22.94 5.12 18.19
N LYS A 6 23.01 6.39 18.56
CA LYS A 6 24.27 7.04 18.94
C LYS A 6 24.49 7.07 20.46
N ASN A 7 23.41 6.95 21.24
CA ASN A 7 23.48 7.05 22.69
C ASN A 7 22.32 6.29 23.37
N ILE A 8 22.43 6.12 24.67
CA ILE A 8 21.45 5.38 25.49
C ILE A 8 20.07 6.05 25.44
N GLN A 9 19.99 7.38 25.36
CA GLN A 9 18.72 8.08 25.34
C GLN A 9 17.91 7.71 24.09
N GLU A 10 18.54 7.59 22.93
CA GLU A 10 17.85 7.18 21.71
C GLU A 10 17.28 5.75 21.80
N ILE A 11 17.89 4.86 22.59
CA ILE A 11 17.32 3.52 22.88
C ILE A 11 16.07 3.66 23.77
N VAL A 12 16.12 4.53 24.77
CA VAL A 12 14.97 4.79 25.64
C VAL A 12 13.82 5.43 24.85
N ASP A 13 14.13 6.39 23.98
CA ASP A 13 13.14 7.03 23.10
C ASP A 13 12.51 6.01 22.15
N LEU A 14 13.30 5.11 21.58
CA LEU A 14 12.79 4.02 20.73
C LEU A 14 11.86 3.08 21.49
N ALA A 15 12.14 2.80 22.79
CA ALA A 15 11.29 1.93 23.61
C ALA A 15 9.88 2.51 23.84
N SER A 16 9.71 3.83 23.75
CA SER A 16 8.42 4.52 23.89
C SER A 16 7.86 5.09 22.59
N ALA A 17 8.53 4.91 21.44
CA ALA A 17 8.12 5.49 20.16
C ALA A 17 6.71 5.07 19.72
N TYR A 18 6.19 3.94 20.18
CA TYR A 18 4.83 3.49 19.87
C TYR A 18 3.73 4.34 20.51
N TYR A 19 4.04 5.15 21.55
CA TYR A 19 3.04 6.00 22.21
C TYR A 19 2.35 6.95 21.24
N GLY A 20 3.10 7.60 20.35
CA GLY A 20 2.54 8.51 19.36
C GLY A 20 1.58 7.82 18.39
N SER A 21 1.91 6.62 17.93
CA SER A 21 1.00 5.82 17.10
C SER A 21 -0.27 5.44 17.86
N CYS A 22 -0.17 5.04 19.13
CA CYS A 22 -1.33 4.72 19.96
C CYS A 22 -2.24 5.94 20.19
N VAL A 23 -1.67 7.13 20.39
CA VAL A 23 -2.42 8.39 20.50
C VAL A 23 -3.20 8.67 19.23
N LEU A 24 -2.56 8.57 18.05
CA LEU A 24 -3.22 8.77 16.77
C LEU A 24 -4.36 7.77 16.53
N PHE A 25 -4.13 6.49 16.80
CA PHE A 25 -5.16 5.45 16.62
C PHE A 25 -6.35 5.68 17.55
N ALA A 26 -6.11 5.94 18.83
CA ALA A 26 -7.16 6.23 19.81
C ALA A 26 -7.95 7.50 19.43
N ALA A 27 -7.27 8.55 18.96
CA ALA A 27 -7.93 9.78 18.54
C ALA A 27 -8.85 9.57 17.34
N LEU A 28 -8.47 8.71 16.38
CA LEU A 28 -9.33 8.32 15.26
C LEU A 28 -10.50 7.43 15.70
N ASP A 29 -10.27 6.47 16.63
CA ASP A 29 -11.33 5.60 17.16
C ASP A 29 -12.37 6.36 17.97
N CYS A 30 -11.96 7.42 18.66
CA CYS A 30 -12.83 8.32 19.44
C CYS A 30 -13.41 9.48 18.61
N ASP A 31 -13.13 9.56 17.31
CA ASP A 31 -13.52 10.63 16.40
C ASP A 31 -13.12 12.04 16.87
N VAL A 32 -11.99 12.17 17.55
CA VAL A 32 -11.53 13.44 18.18
C VAL A 32 -11.46 14.56 17.15
N PHE A 33 -10.83 14.33 15.99
CA PHE A 33 -10.65 15.35 14.95
C PHE A 33 -11.99 15.81 14.34
N ALA A 34 -12.90 14.87 14.07
CA ALA A 34 -14.23 15.17 13.55
C ALA A 34 -15.09 15.93 14.58
N LYS A 35 -15.04 15.54 15.86
CA LYS A 35 -15.76 16.22 16.94
C LYS A 35 -15.23 17.64 17.19
N ILE A 36 -13.93 17.86 17.08
CA ILE A 36 -13.34 19.21 17.17
C ILE A 36 -13.80 20.06 15.98
N GLU A 37 -13.78 19.52 14.76
CA GLU A 37 -14.18 20.26 13.55
C GLU A 37 -15.67 20.65 13.59
N SER A 38 -16.53 19.77 14.12
CA SER A 38 -17.97 20.04 14.27
C SER A 38 -18.33 20.87 15.51
N GLY A 39 -17.37 21.16 16.39
CA GLY A 39 -17.61 21.86 17.66
C GLY A 39 -18.30 21.02 18.74
N SER A 40 -18.38 19.69 18.55
CA SER A 40 -19.03 18.77 19.50
C SER A 40 -18.05 18.04 20.43
N PHE A 41 -16.77 18.42 20.41
CA PHE A 41 -15.75 17.81 21.26
C PHE A 41 -15.93 18.25 22.73
N ASP A 42 -16.06 17.26 23.63
CA ASP A 42 -16.15 17.49 25.06
C ASP A 42 -14.89 16.99 25.77
N ALA A 43 -14.19 17.89 26.44
CA ALA A 43 -12.99 17.63 27.24
C ALA A 43 -13.29 17.51 28.74
N SER A 44 -14.55 17.45 29.16
CA SER A 44 -14.92 17.31 30.58
C SER A 44 -14.46 15.95 31.14
N GLU A 45 -14.58 14.91 30.31
CA GLU A 45 -14.12 13.57 30.66
C GLU A 45 -12.59 13.47 30.69
N ARG A 46 -12.06 12.91 31.78
CA ARG A 46 -10.59 12.79 32.00
C ARG A 46 -9.89 12.10 30.83
N GLY A 47 -10.46 11.00 30.28
CA GLY A 47 -9.84 10.24 29.20
C GLY A 47 -9.74 11.06 27.91
N MET A 48 -10.81 11.72 27.51
CA MET A 48 -10.85 12.55 26.30
C MET A 48 -9.93 13.76 26.40
N ARG A 49 -9.86 14.39 27.57
CA ARG A 49 -8.94 15.50 27.81
C ARG A 49 -7.46 15.06 27.71
N LEU A 50 -7.08 13.95 28.36
CA LEU A 50 -5.72 13.45 28.30
C LEU A 50 -5.33 13.03 26.87
N LEU A 51 -6.24 12.41 26.13
CA LEU A 51 -6.03 12.05 24.73
C LEU A 51 -5.82 13.30 23.85
N ALA A 52 -6.65 14.32 24.02
CA ALA A 52 -6.51 15.57 23.28
C ALA A 52 -5.22 16.33 23.67
N ASP A 53 -4.83 16.34 24.93
CA ASP A 53 -3.55 16.92 25.39
C ASP A 53 -2.36 16.17 24.77
N ALA A 54 -2.42 14.83 24.68
CA ALA A 54 -1.41 14.02 24.00
C ALA A 54 -1.37 14.32 22.48
N CYS A 55 -2.52 14.51 21.83
CA CYS A 55 -2.57 14.95 20.42
C CYS A 55 -1.94 16.33 20.21
N VAL A 56 -2.04 17.23 21.19
CA VAL A 56 -1.33 18.54 21.15
C VAL A 56 0.18 18.32 21.26
N ALA A 57 0.63 17.45 22.16
CA ALA A 57 2.05 17.13 22.31
C ALA A 57 2.65 16.50 21.05
N GLU A 58 1.88 15.68 20.33
CA GLU A 58 2.26 15.11 19.03
C GLU A 58 2.10 16.07 17.84
N GLY A 59 1.67 17.32 18.08
CA GLY A 59 1.48 18.33 17.02
C GLY A 59 0.28 18.07 16.11
N LEU A 60 -0.63 17.19 16.50
CA LEU A 60 -1.87 16.89 15.75
C LEU A 60 -2.97 17.92 16.03
N LEU A 61 -2.97 18.50 17.21
CA LEU A 61 -3.91 19.53 17.63
C LEU A 61 -3.18 20.77 18.16
N GLU A 62 -3.89 21.89 18.18
CA GLU A 62 -3.51 23.10 18.91
C GLU A 62 -4.44 23.29 20.11
N LYS A 63 -3.91 23.88 21.21
CA LYS A 63 -4.70 24.27 22.37
C LYS A 63 -4.55 25.77 22.62
N LYS A 64 -5.69 26.52 22.59
CA LYS A 64 -5.76 27.97 22.81
C LYS A 64 -6.91 28.26 23.76
N ASP A 65 -6.67 29.00 24.81
CA ASP A 65 -7.70 29.40 25.81
C ASP A 65 -8.52 28.20 26.33
N GLY A 66 -7.83 27.07 26.59
CA GLY A 66 -8.45 25.83 27.05
C GLY A 66 -9.25 25.05 26.01
N ARG A 67 -9.33 25.52 24.77
CA ARG A 67 -10.02 24.87 23.65
C ARG A 67 -9.04 24.19 22.70
N TYR A 68 -9.49 23.11 22.07
CA TYR A 68 -8.72 22.34 21.10
C TYR A 68 -9.14 22.67 19.67
N PHE A 69 -8.16 22.68 18.78
CA PHE A 69 -8.33 22.97 17.35
C PHE A 69 -7.52 21.98 16.52
N ASN A 70 -8.08 21.55 15.39
CA ASN A 70 -7.31 20.80 14.40
C ASN A 70 -6.21 21.68 13.81
N THR A 71 -4.99 21.14 13.68
CA THR A 71 -3.97 21.77 12.84
C THR A 71 -4.43 21.76 11.37
N PRO A 72 -3.88 22.62 10.48
CA PRO A 72 -4.19 22.56 9.05
C PRO A 72 -4.00 21.16 8.46
N ALA A 73 -2.91 20.47 8.80
CA ALA A 73 -2.62 19.11 8.34
C ALA A 73 -3.64 18.10 8.86
N SER A 74 -4.00 18.17 10.15
CA SER A 74 -4.99 17.27 10.74
C SER A 74 -6.39 17.48 10.17
N ARG A 75 -6.78 18.73 9.89
CA ARG A 75 -8.06 19.04 9.24
C ARG A 75 -8.11 18.44 7.84
N GLU A 76 -7.03 18.51 7.09
CA GLU A 76 -6.95 17.99 5.73
C GLU A 76 -6.91 16.46 5.69
N ALA A 77 -6.20 15.81 6.63
CA ALA A 77 -5.88 14.39 6.57
C ALA A 77 -6.65 13.50 7.56
N LEU A 78 -7.09 14.03 8.72
CA LEU A 78 -7.65 13.25 9.83
C LEU A 78 -9.14 13.53 10.10
N VAL A 79 -9.74 14.51 9.39
CA VAL A 79 -11.18 14.73 9.40
C VAL A 79 -11.79 13.98 8.22
N PRO A 80 -12.81 13.12 8.43
CA PRO A 80 -13.48 12.40 7.34
C PRO A 80 -13.99 13.34 6.25
N GLY A 81 -13.65 13.03 4.98
CA GLY A 81 -13.98 13.89 3.84
C GLY A 81 -13.05 15.10 3.66
N GLY A 82 -11.99 15.20 4.42
CA GLY A 82 -10.91 16.17 4.21
C GLY A 82 -10.26 16.02 2.83
N LYS A 83 -9.56 17.06 2.38
CA LYS A 83 -8.99 17.12 1.02
C LYS A 83 -8.00 15.99 0.72
N ALA A 84 -7.29 15.50 1.74
CA ALA A 84 -6.35 14.39 1.68
C ALA A 84 -6.68 13.33 2.74
N ASP A 85 -7.95 12.98 2.90
CA ASP A 85 -8.46 12.05 3.92
C ASP A 85 -7.68 10.73 3.98
N LEU A 86 -6.91 10.56 5.05
CA LEU A 86 -6.11 9.38 5.36
C LEU A 86 -6.73 8.50 6.47
N THR A 87 -7.93 8.84 6.95
CA THR A 87 -8.53 8.18 8.11
C THR A 87 -8.65 6.66 7.93
N LYS A 88 -9.04 6.21 6.74
CA LYS A 88 -9.15 4.78 6.41
C LYS A 88 -7.78 4.10 6.33
N ALA A 89 -6.80 4.75 5.70
CA ALA A 89 -5.44 4.20 5.56
C ALA A 89 -4.75 4.06 6.93
N ILE A 90 -4.96 5.03 7.83
CA ILE A 90 -4.38 4.97 9.19
C ILE A 90 -5.11 3.94 10.06
N ARG A 91 -6.42 3.79 9.90
CA ARG A 91 -7.19 2.72 10.60
C ARG A 91 -6.70 1.33 10.18
N TYR A 92 -6.28 1.12 8.94
CA TYR A 92 -5.62 -0.12 8.54
C TYR A 92 -4.34 -0.38 9.36
N ASN A 93 -3.48 0.63 9.56
CA ASN A 93 -2.31 0.48 10.41
C ASN A 93 -2.67 0.13 11.86
N ARG A 94 -3.76 0.71 12.39
CA ARG A 94 -4.30 0.36 13.70
C ARG A 94 -4.75 -1.09 13.78
N ASP A 95 -5.34 -1.62 12.71
CA ASP A 95 -5.83 -3.00 12.66
C ASP A 95 -4.69 -4.03 12.67
N VAL A 96 -3.52 -3.70 12.11
CA VAL A 96 -2.32 -4.56 12.17
C VAL A 96 -1.47 -4.36 13.44
N TYR A 97 -1.72 -3.30 14.23
CA TYR A 97 -0.96 -3.01 15.45
C TYR A 97 -0.91 -4.17 16.46
N PRO A 98 -2.01 -4.94 16.71
CA PRO A 98 -1.96 -6.08 17.63
C PRO A 98 -0.97 -7.17 17.20
N ALA A 99 -0.76 -7.38 15.90
CA ALA A 99 0.22 -8.33 15.39
C ALA A 99 1.65 -7.93 15.76
N TRP A 100 1.97 -6.63 15.74
CA TRP A 100 3.27 -6.11 16.17
C TRP A 100 3.56 -6.40 17.64
N GLY A 101 2.54 -6.41 18.50
CA GLY A 101 2.66 -6.83 19.90
C GLY A 101 3.08 -8.30 20.08
N LYS A 102 2.89 -9.13 19.03
CA LYS A 102 3.26 -10.56 18.98
C LYS A 102 4.56 -10.83 18.20
N LEU A 103 5.32 -9.81 17.83
CA LEU A 103 6.56 -9.95 17.04
C LEU A 103 7.53 -10.97 17.65
N SER A 104 7.65 -11.04 18.98
CA SER A 104 8.49 -12.03 19.64
C SER A 104 8.01 -13.47 19.49
N GLU A 105 6.72 -13.70 19.25
CA GLU A 105 6.16 -15.01 18.91
C GLU A 105 6.55 -15.39 17.48
N PHE A 106 6.33 -14.50 16.52
CA PHE A 106 6.80 -14.68 15.15
C PHE A 106 8.30 -14.98 15.09
N ALA A 107 9.12 -14.19 15.77
CA ALA A 107 10.59 -14.35 15.76
C ALA A 107 11.04 -15.73 16.27
N ARG A 108 10.26 -16.39 17.14
CA ARG A 108 10.57 -17.73 17.65
C ARG A 108 10.02 -18.85 16.78
N THR A 109 8.88 -18.62 16.11
CA THR A 109 8.14 -19.68 15.40
C THR A 109 8.32 -19.61 13.90
N GLY A 110 8.67 -18.45 13.34
CA GLY A 110 8.67 -18.17 11.90
C GLY A 110 7.29 -18.19 11.25
N LYS A 111 6.21 -18.23 12.06
CA LYS A 111 4.84 -18.32 11.55
C LYS A 111 4.09 -17.00 11.74
N PRO A 112 3.21 -16.61 10.79
CA PRO A 112 2.33 -15.47 10.95
C PRO A 112 1.56 -15.54 12.28
N VAL A 113 1.31 -14.40 12.89
CA VAL A 113 0.60 -14.28 14.18
C VAL A 113 -0.85 -13.87 14.01
N GLU A 114 -1.25 -13.58 12.78
CA GLU A 114 -2.64 -13.40 12.37
C GLU A 114 -2.94 -14.30 11.16
N SER A 115 -4.22 -14.66 10.98
CA SER A 115 -4.62 -15.46 9.82
C SER A 115 -4.54 -14.61 8.55
N PRO A 116 -3.83 -15.07 7.51
CA PRO A 116 -3.74 -14.37 6.22
C PRO A 116 -5.11 -14.15 5.55
N GLU A 117 -6.08 -15.05 5.81
CA GLU A 117 -7.42 -15.04 5.20
C GLU A 117 -8.31 -13.87 5.65
N ILE A 118 -7.91 -13.17 6.70
CA ILE A 118 -8.70 -12.07 7.30
C ILE A 118 -9.05 -10.97 6.28
N HIS A 119 -8.22 -10.78 5.25
CA HIS A 119 -8.39 -9.72 4.23
C HIS A 119 -8.85 -10.26 2.86
N LEU A 120 -9.01 -11.57 2.69
CA LEU A 120 -9.18 -12.24 1.40
C LEU A 120 -10.64 -12.63 1.06
N GLY A 121 -11.63 -11.97 1.63
CA GLY A 121 -13.03 -12.12 1.20
C GLY A 121 -13.92 -12.99 2.09
N ALA A 122 -13.41 -13.53 3.19
CA ALA A 122 -14.23 -14.30 4.15
C ALA A 122 -15.27 -13.44 4.90
N ASP A 123 -15.02 -12.13 5.00
CA ASP A 123 -15.93 -11.14 5.60
C ASP A 123 -16.12 -9.96 4.63
N GLU A 124 -17.36 -9.81 4.11
CA GLU A 124 -17.71 -8.77 3.13
C GLU A 124 -17.44 -7.35 3.65
N ALA A 125 -17.76 -7.07 4.92
CA ALA A 125 -17.57 -5.73 5.49
C ALA A 125 -16.08 -5.40 5.63
N ARG A 126 -15.26 -6.36 6.07
CA ARG A 126 -13.79 -6.22 6.14
C ARG A 126 -13.18 -6.07 4.75
N THR A 127 -13.61 -6.87 3.78
CA THR A 127 -13.13 -6.79 2.39
C THR A 127 -13.42 -5.41 1.79
N LYS A 128 -14.62 -4.86 1.99
CA LYS A 128 -14.97 -3.49 1.55
C LYS A 128 -14.12 -2.43 2.24
N ALA A 129 -13.93 -2.56 3.55
CA ALA A 129 -13.09 -1.61 4.30
C ALA A 129 -11.63 -1.67 3.84
N PHE A 130 -11.10 -2.87 3.62
CA PHE A 130 -9.76 -3.09 3.06
C PHE A 130 -9.63 -2.51 1.65
N ALA A 131 -10.54 -2.83 0.74
CA ALA A 131 -10.56 -2.29 -0.63
C ALA A 131 -10.59 -0.75 -0.63
N ALA A 132 -11.42 -0.15 0.23
CA ALA A 132 -11.49 1.31 0.35
C ALA A 132 -10.18 1.94 0.89
N ALA A 133 -9.53 1.30 1.85
CA ALA A 133 -8.24 1.74 2.38
C ALA A 133 -7.14 1.63 1.31
N MET A 134 -7.08 0.50 0.60
CA MET A 134 -6.12 0.26 -0.48
C MET A 134 -6.37 1.19 -1.66
N PHE A 135 -7.63 1.48 -2.01
CA PHE A 135 -7.96 2.45 -3.06
C PHE A 135 -7.39 3.83 -2.73
N GLY A 136 -7.66 4.35 -1.53
CA GLY A 136 -7.15 5.66 -1.10
C GLY A 136 -5.62 5.73 -1.10
N ARG A 137 -4.96 4.68 -0.59
CA ARG A 137 -3.50 4.55 -0.57
C ARG A 137 -2.92 4.50 -1.99
N ALA A 138 -3.46 3.64 -2.86
CA ALA A 138 -3.00 3.48 -4.24
C ALA A 138 -3.23 4.74 -5.08
N MET A 139 -4.33 5.46 -4.87
CA MET A 139 -4.56 6.77 -5.51
C MET A 139 -3.51 7.81 -5.11
N GLY A 140 -3.09 7.83 -3.84
CA GLY A 140 -2.01 8.69 -3.36
C GLY A 140 -0.66 8.35 -4.01
N ILE A 141 -0.27 7.08 -3.96
CA ILE A 141 0.98 6.56 -4.54
C ILE A 141 0.98 6.76 -6.06
N GLY A 142 -0.10 6.39 -6.73
CA GLY A 142 -0.22 6.43 -8.19
C GLY A 142 -0.10 7.82 -8.78
N ARG A 143 -0.52 8.87 -8.07
CA ARG A 143 -0.30 10.27 -8.49
C ARG A 143 1.18 10.63 -8.58
N SER A 144 2.03 10.01 -7.76
CA SER A 144 3.49 10.20 -7.83
C SER A 144 4.14 9.26 -8.85
N VAL A 145 3.59 8.07 -9.06
CA VAL A 145 4.15 7.00 -9.90
C VAL A 145 3.82 7.21 -11.38
N VAL A 146 2.54 7.48 -11.71
CA VAL A 146 2.09 7.57 -13.12
C VAL A 146 2.87 8.59 -13.95
N PRO A 147 3.26 9.77 -13.43
CA PRO A 147 4.11 10.70 -14.17
C PRO A 147 5.54 10.19 -14.46
N MET A 148 6.01 9.17 -13.71
CA MET A 148 7.32 8.54 -13.92
C MET A 148 7.30 7.48 -15.03
N LEU A 149 6.10 7.02 -15.43
CA LEU A 149 5.93 6.02 -16.46
C LEU A 149 5.87 6.69 -17.86
N PRO A 150 6.24 5.97 -18.93
CA PRO A 150 6.12 6.49 -20.28
C PRO A 150 4.65 6.72 -20.64
N LYS A 151 4.40 7.50 -21.68
CA LYS A 151 3.09 7.52 -22.32
C LYS A 151 2.78 6.16 -22.92
N MET A 152 1.58 5.66 -22.68
CA MET A 152 1.13 4.33 -23.04
C MET A 152 -0.03 4.38 -24.03
N SER A 153 -0.12 3.39 -24.91
CA SER A 153 -1.26 3.17 -25.79
C SER A 153 -1.41 1.68 -26.07
N GLY A 154 -2.58 1.23 -26.43
CA GLY A 154 -2.85 -0.19 -26.68
C GLY A 154 -3.45 -0.89 -25.45
N ARG A 155 -2.98 -2.08 -25.10
CA ARG A 155 -3.56 -2.92 -24.03
C ARG A 155 -2.60 -3.08 -22.85
N LEU A 156 -3.11 -2.88 -21.66
CA LEU A 156 -2.41 -3.10 -20.39
C LEU A 156 -3.13 -4.17 -19.57
N LEU A 157 -2.37 -5.11 -19.02
CA LEU A 157 -2.81 -6.07 -18.01
C LEU A 157 -2.27 -5.64 -16.64
N ASP A 158 -3.16 -5.39 -15.69
CA ASP A 158 -2.84 -4.98 -14.32
C ASP A 158 -3.11 -6.16 -13.39
N LEU A 159 -2.05 -6.88 -13.01
CA LEU A 159 -2.12 -8.06 -12.16
C LEU A 159 -2.12 -7.67 -10.69
N ALA A 160 -3.00 -8.30 -9.91
CA ALA A 160 -3.30 -7.90 -8.54
C ALA A 160 -3.64 -6.40 -8.44
N GLY A 161 -4.49 -5.92 -9.37
CA GLY A 161 -4.79 -4.50 -9.52
C GLY A 161 -5.60 -3.91 -8.37
N GLY A 162 -5.95 -4.73 -7.37
CA GLY A 162 -6.69 -4.30 -6.21
C GLY A 162 -8.03 -3.65 -6.58
N PRO A 163 -8.40 -2.56 -5.92
CA PRO A 163 -9.62 -1.83 -6.25
C PRO A 163 -9.53 -0.96 -7.53
N GLY A 164 -8.55 -1.21 -8.42
CA GLY A 164 -8.45 -0.60 -9.74
C GLY A 164 -7.87 0.83 -9.77
N ALA A 165 -7.27 1.30 -8.70
CA ALA A 165 -6.78 2.68 -8.59
C ALA A 165 -5.70 3.02 -9.63
N TYR A 166 -4.74 2.13 -9.85
CA TYR A 166 -3.67 2.33 -10.83
C TYR A 166 -4.20 2.27 -12.26
N ALA A 167 -5.08 1.31 -12.57
CA ALA A 167 -5.73 1.23 -13.89
C ALA A 167 -6.54 2.50 -14.21
N ILE A 168 -7.24 3.08 -13.23
CA ILE A 168 -7.95 4.36 -13.35
C ILE A 168 -6.96 5.48 -13.68
N LEU A 169 -5.89 5.66 -12.90
CA LEU A 169 -4.91 6.74 -13.08
C LEU A 169 -4.15 6.61 -14.39
N LEU A 170 -3.75 5.38 -14.78
CA LEU A 170 -3.09 5.10 -16.05
C LEU A 170 -3.99 5.41 -17.23
N SER A 171 -5.28 5.03 -17.16
CA SER A 171 -6.26 5.32 -18.21
C SER A 171 -6.57 6.82 -18.30
N GLN A 172 -6.60 7.56 -17.20
CA GLN A 172 -6.76 9.01 -17.21
C GLN A 172 -5.55 9.72 -17.84
N ALA A 173 -4.34 9.22 -17.60
CA ALA A 173 -3.11 9.80 -18.13
C ALA A 173 -2.88 9.44 -19.61
N ASN A 174 -3.56 8.43 -20.15
CA ASN A 174 -3.34 7.86 -21.48
C ASN A 174 -4.67 7.55 -22.16
N GLU A 175 -5.12 8.43 -23.07
CA GLU A 175 -6.44 8.35 -23.70
C GLU A 175 -6.64 7.09 -24.56
N ASN A 176 -5.56 6.57 -25.18
CA ASN A 176 -5.56 5.42 -26.05
C ASN A 176 -5.15 4.10 -25.35
N LEU A 177 -5.20 4.06 -24.03
CA LEU A 177 -4.89 2.88 -23.24
C LEU A 177 -6.18 2.19 -22.79
N ASN A 178 -6.26 0.87 -23.04
CA ASN A 178 -7.30 -0.01 -22.52
C ASN A 178 -6.66 -0.92 -21.47
N CYS A 179 -7.24 -0.99 -20.28
CA CYS A 179 -6.73 -1.77 -19.16
C CYS A 179 -7.64 -2.97 -18.88
N VAL A 180 -7.02 -4.09 -18.54
CA VAL A 180 -7.68 -5.21 -17.87
C VAL A 180 -7.04 -5.32 -16.48
N THR A 181 -7.78 -5.03 -15.43
CA THR A 181 -7.30 -5.20 -14.05
C THR A 181 -7.85 -6.52 -13.50
N VAL A 182 -6.97 -7.34 -12.93
CA VAL A 182 -7.30 -8.68 -12.43
C VAL A 182 -7.04 -8.74 -10.93
N ASP A 183 -8.03 -9.19 -10.18
CA ASP A 183 -7.91 -9.45 -8.75
C ASP A 183 -8.98 -10.46 -8.31
N LEU A 184 -8.90 -10.95 -7.06
CA LEU A 184 -9.87 -11.87 -6.49
C LEU A 184 -11.30 -11.36 -6.63
N PRO A 185 -12.30 -12.25 -6.75
CA PRO A 185 -13.67 -11.87 -7.13
C PRO A 185 -14.27 -10.74 -6.29
N ALA A 186 -14.08 -10.77 -4.97
CA ALA A 186 -14.62 -9.75 -4.07
C ALA A 186 -13.97 -8.37 -4.28
N ILE A 187 -12.66 -8.34 -4.54
CA ILE A 187 -11.90 -7.11 -4.79
C ILE A 187 -12.21 -6.56 -6.19
N SER A 188 -12.27 -7.44 -7.20
CA SER A 188 -12.65 -7.07 -8.58
C SER A 188 -14.04 -6.43 -8.65
N ALA A 189 -15.00 -6.91 -7.84
CA ALA A 189 -16.33 -6.30 -7.74
C ALA A 189 -16.27 -4.85 -7.18
N GLU A 190 -15.45 -4.60 -6.17
CA GLU A 190 -15.22 -3.24 -5.64
C GLU A 190 -14.52 -2.35 -6.68
N ALA A 191 -13.54 -2.91 -7.43
CA ALA A 191 -12.85 -2.20 -8.51
C ALA A 191 -13.82 -1.71 -9.58
N ALA A 192 -14.76 -2.54 -10.01
CA ALA A 192 -15.79 -2.17 -10.99
C ALA A 192 -16.62 -0.97 -10.52
N GLY A 193 -16.95 -0.92 -9.22
CA GLY A 193 -17.65 0.21 -8.61
C GLY A 193 -16.82 1.51 -8.64
N TYR A 194 -15.52 1.44 -8.39
CA TYR A 194 -14.64 2.62 -8.49
C TYR A 194 -14.45 3.04 -9.96
N VAL A 195 -14.18 2.11 -10.87
CA VAL A 195 -14.02 2.39 -12.31
C VAL A 195 -15.25 3.11 -12.87
N ALA A 196 -16.46 2.66 -12.49
CA ALA A 196 -17.71 3.30 -12.92
C ALA A 196 -17.83 4.74 -12.38
N LYS A 197 -17.45 5.01 -11.13
CA LYS A 197 -17.45 6.36 -10.54
C LYS A 197 -16.53 7.33 -11.29
N PHE A 198 -15.46 6.84 -11.89
CA PHE A 198 -14.54 7.63 -12.73
C PHE A 198 -14.92 7.66 -14.21
N ALA A 199 -16.07 7.09 -14.59
CA ALA A 199 -16.56 7.00 -15.98
C ALA A 199 -15.58 6.32 -16.94
N LEU A 200 -14.87 5.28 -16.46
CA LEU A 200 -13.85 4.56 -17.24
C LEU A 200 -14.25 3.13 -17.63
N SER A 201 -15.49 2.71 -17.40
CA SER A 201 -15.96 1.34 -17.68
C SER A 201 -15.85 0.91 -19.17
N SER A 202 -15.71 1.86 -20.09
CA SER A 202 -15.47 1.57 -21.50
C SER A 202 -14.00 1.27 -21.83
N ARG A 203 -13.05 1.57 -20.92
CA ARG A 203 -11.61 1.43 -21.14
C ARG A 203 -10.90 0.60 -20.05
N VAL A 204 -11.57 0.33 -18.96
CA VAL A 204 -11.03 -0.47 -17.84
C VAL A 204 -12.00 -1.62 -17.58
N GLU A 205 -11.59 -2.81 -17.95
CA GLU A 205 -12.25 -4.07 -17.61
C GLU A 205 -11.76 -4.55 -16.25
N CYS A 206 -12.68 -4.82 -15.32
CA CYS A 206 -12.37 -5.44 -14.03
C CYS A 206 -12.70 -6.94 -14.15
N ARG A 207 -11.68 -7.79 -14.07
CA ARG A 207 -11.79 -9.23 -14.22
C ARG A 207 -11.52 -9.91 -12.88
N ALA A 208 -12.46 -10.75 -12.43
CA ALA A 208 -12.20 -11.67 -11.32
C ALA A 208 -11.23 -12.77 -11.79
N GLY A 209 -10.18 -13.01 -11.01
CA GLY A 209 -9.16 -14.00 -11.33
C GLY A 209 -8.15 -14.16 -10.20
N ASP A 210 -7.26 -15.12 -10.40
CA ASP A 210 -6.14 -15.41 -9.50
C ASP A 210 -4.85 -15.46 -10.31
N TYR A 211 -3.95 -14.51 -10.10
CA TYR A 211 -2.70 -14.42 -10.83
C TYR A 211 -1.72 -15.59 -10.58
N HIS A 212 -1.98 -16.42 -9.55
CA HIS A 212 -1.23 -17.64 -9.32
C HIS A 212 -1.61 -18.76 -10.31
N SER A 213 -2.86 -18.81 -10.74
CA SER A 213 -3.39 -19.92 -11.53
C SER A 213 -3.86 -19.53 -12.92
N ASP A 214 -4.27 -18.28 -13.12
CA ASP A 214 -4.87 -17.84 -14.38
C ASP A 214 -3.84 -17.76 -15.52
N GLU A 215 -4.30 -18.14 -16.72
CA GLU A 215 -3.59 -17.92 -17.96
C GLU A 215 -4.20 -16.72 -18.70
N TYR A 216 -3.34 -15.92 -19.27
CA TYR A 216 -3.71 -14.73 -20.04
C TYR A 216 -3.46 -14.96 -21.52
N GLU A 217 -4.20 -14.25 -22.39
CA GLU A 217 -4.04 -14.32 -23.84
C GLU A 217 -2.58 -14.01 -24.24
N ALA A 218 -1.92 -14.99 -24.85
CA ALA A 218 -0.50 -14.89 -25.17
C ALA A 218 -0.22 -13.79 -26.20
N GLY A 219 0.76 -12.95 -25.94
CA GLY A 219 1.19 -11.88 -26.86
C GLY A 219 0.11 -10.82 -27.11
N ALA A 220 -0.84 -10.65 -26.21
CA ALA A 220 -1.97 -9.75 -26.40
C ALA A 220 -1.77 -8.35 -25.82
N TYR A 221 -0.84 -8.18 -24.87
CA TYR A 221 -0.68 -6.95 -24.12
C TYR A 221 0.61 -6.22 -24.48
N ASP A 222 0.53 -4.91 -24.55
CA ASP A 222 1.67 -4.01 -24.76
C ASP A 222 2.40 -3.76 -23.44
N TYR A 223 1.63 -3.78 -22.32
CA TYR A 223 2.14 -3.52 -20.97
C TYR A 223 1.53 -4.50 -19.98
N VAL A 224 2.33 -4.83 -18.93
CA VAL A 224 1.86 -5.46 -17.70
C VAL A 224 2.29 -4.61 -16.53
N THR A 225 1.43 -4.46 -15.52
CA THR A 225 1.75 -3.84 -14.23
C THR A 225 1.53 -4.84 -13.11
N ILE A 226 2.43 -4.85 -12.10
CA ILE A 226 2.29 -5.56 -10.83
C ILE A 226 2.68 -4.58 -9.74
N PHE A 227 1.69 -3.96 -9.11
CA PHE A 227 1.91 -2.85 -8.21
C PHE A 227 1.50 -3.16 -6.78
N GLY A 228 2.49 -3.32 -5.88
CA GLY A 228 2.29 -3.55 -4.46
C GLY A 228 1.74 -4.93 -4.12
N ALA A 229 2.15 -5.97 -4.85
CA ALA A 229 1.64 -7.32 -4.67
C ALA A 229 2.74 -8.36 -4.41
N LEU A 230 3.90 -8.27 -5.06
CA LEU A 230 4.91 -9.32 -5.00
C LEU A 230 5.54 -9.49 -3.61
N HIS A 231 5.45 -8.48 -2.75
CA HIS A 231 5.91 -8.58 -1.36
C HIS A 231 5.08 -9.55 -0.48
N GLN A 232 4.02 -10.14 -1.02
CA GLN A 232 3.23 -11.18 -0.34
C GLN A 232 3.63 -12.60 -0.77
N GLU A 233 4.49 -12.73 -1.76
CA GLU A 233 4.75 -13.97 -2.48
C GLU A 233 6.12 -14.58 -2.12
N SER A 234 6.22 -15.89 -2.25
CA SER A 234 7.52 -16.57 -2.19
C SER A 234 8.34 -16.27 -3.45
N PRO A 235 9.68 -16.43 -3.41
CA PRO A 235 10.53 -16.28 -4.60
C PRO A 235 10.10 -17.13 -5.80
N ASP A 236 9.68 -18.37 -5.56
CA ASP A 236 9.24 -19.30 -6.62
C ASP A 236 7.92 -18.80 -7.24
N ASP A 237 6.95 -18.36 -6.41
CA ASP A 237 5.69 -17.79 -6.90
C ASP A 237 5.94 -16.50 -7.69
N ILE A 238 6.85 -15.63 -7.24
CA ILE A 238 7.22 -14.42 -7.97
C ILE A 238 7.72 -14.77 -9.37
N VAL A 239 8.60 -15.75 -9.50
CA VAL A 239 9.13 -16.19 -10.80
C VAL A 239 8.01 -16.72 -11.69
N ASP A 240 7.08 -17.51 -11.15
CA ASP A 240 5.95 -18.05 -11.93
C ASP A 240 4.96 -16.97 -12.37
N ILE A 241 4.66 -16.00 -11.51
CA ILE A 241 3.83 -14.83 -11.86
C ILE A 241 4.51 -14.01 -12.97
N LEU A 242 5.82 -13.78 -12.86
CA LEU A 242 6.58 -13.07 -13.89
C LEU A 242 6.61 -13.84 -15.23
N LYS A 243 6.71 -15.17 -15.21
CA LYS A 243 6.61 -16.00 -16.45
C LYS A 243 5.23 -15.89 -17.09
N ARG A 244 4.13 -15.84 -16.30
CA ARG A 244 2.77 -15.60 -16.80
C ARG A 244 2.64 -14.22 -17.41
N ALA A 245 3.16 -13.19 -16.75
CA ALA A 245 3.20 -11.82 -17.26
C ALA A 245 3.99 -11.74 -18.60
N HIS A 246 5.12 -12.44 -18.68
CA HIS A 246 5.94 -12.51 -19.90
C HIS A 246 5.16 -13.13 -21.06
N ARG A 247 4.47 -14.26 -20.84
CA ARG A 247 3.64 -14.90 -21.88
C ARG A 247 2.52 -14.02 -22.40
N ALA A 248 1.92 -13.21 -21.52
CA ALA A 248 0.85 -12.28 -21.89
C ALA A 248 1.33 -11.11 -22.75
N LEU A 249 2.60 -10.71 -22.61
CA LEU A 249 3.17 -9.58 -23.33
C LEU A 249 3.50 -9.92 -24.79
N LYS A 250 3.33 -8.92 -25.64
CA LYS A 250 3.93 -8.92 -26.99
C LYS A 250 5.45 -8.92 -26.88
N LYS A 251 6.12 -9.40 -27.91
CA LYS A 251 7.58 -9.25 -28.00
C LYS A 251 7.94 -7.76 -27.93
N GLY A 252 8.88 -7.41 -27.04
CA GLY A 252 9.24 -6.02 -26.75
C GLY A 252 8.22 -5.27 -25.88
N GLY A 253 7.16 -5.94 -25.43
CA GLY A 253 6.23 -5.41 -24.44
C GLY A 253 6.92 -5.14 -23.09
N ARG A 254 6.34 -4.31 -22.26
CA ARG A 254 7.00 -3.79 -21.06
C ARG A 254 6.24 -4.19 -19.79
N LEU A 255 6.99 -4.72 -18.81
CA LEU A 255 6.53 -4.97 -17.46
C LEU A 255 6.98 -3.83 -16.54
N PHE A 256 6.11 -3.38 -15.67
CA PHE A 256 6.43 -2.45 -14.58
C PHE A 256 6.07 -3.11 -13.25
N VAL A 257 7.04 -3.24 -12.38
CA VAL A 257 6.84 -3.68 -10.99
C VAL A 257 7.08 -2.48 -10.08
N LEU A 258 6.07 -2.12 -9.30
CA LEU A 258 6.15 -1.13 -8.23
C LEU A 258 5.99 -1.85 -6.90
N ASP A 259 6.98 -1.76 -6.03
CA ASP A 259 6.87 -2.34 -4.69
C ASP A 259 7.74 -1.60 -3.67
N LEU A 260 7.59 -1.98 -2.42
CA LEU A 260 8.53 -1.65 -1.37
C LEU A 260 9.73 -2.59 -1.50
N MET A 261 10.86 -2.05 -1.82
CA MET A 261 12.08 -2.82 -2.03
C MET A 261 13.18 -2.38 -1.06
N THR A 262 14.18 -3.23 -0.90
CA THR A 262 15.37 -2.96 -0.09
C THR A 262 16.62 -2.96 -0.96
N ASP A 263 17.73 -2.52 -0.38
CA ASP A 263 19.06 -2.84 -0.86
C ASP A 263 19.39 -4.34 -0.66
N GLU A 264 20.49 -4.83 -1.21
CA GLU A 264 20.94 -6.24 -1.09
C GLU A 264 21.21 -6.66 0.36
N THR A 265 21.35 -5.74 1.31
CA THR A 265 21.53 -6.05 2.74
C THR A 265 20.21 -6.26 3.47
N HIS A 266 19.06 -5.99 2.85
CA HIS A 266 17.72 -6.00 3.42
C HIS A 266 17.52 -5.06 4.61
N THR A 267 18.40 -4.07 4.79
CA THR A 267 18.35 -3.15 5.94
C THR A 267 18.00 -1.71 5.57
N SER A 268 17.98 -1.38 4.29
CA SER A 268 17.72 -0.02 3.79
C SER A 268 16.84 -0.04 2.52
N PRO A 269 15.89 0.89 2.41
CA PRO A 269 15.55 1.95 3.36
C PRO A 269 14.86 1.39 4.62
N LYS A 270 14.99 2.08 5.74
CA LYS A 270 14.44 1.67 7.06
C LYS A 270 12.96 1.27 6.98
N PHE A 271 12.15 2.05 6.25
CA PHE A 271 10.72 1.76 6.15
C PHE A 271 10.46 0.40 5.50
N SER A 272 11.14 0.08 4.39
CA SER A 272 11.00 -1.20 3.68
C SER A 272 11.45 -2.38 4.56
N ALA A 273 12.56 -2.23 5.30
CA ALA A 273 13.02 -3.26 6.22
C ALA A 273 12.01 -3.53 7.37
N LEU A 274 11.36 -2.48 7.90
CA LEU A 274 10.30 -2.65 8.90
C LEU A 274 9.02 -3.21 8.26
N PHE A 275 8.71 -2.83 7.03
CA PHE A 275 7.55 -3.34 6.32
C PHE A 275 7.69 -4.84 6.00
N ALA A 276 8.90 -5.36 5.79
CA ALA A 276 9.14 -6.79 5.67
C ALA A 276 8.64 -7.55 6.91
N VAL A 277 8.90 -7.01 8.10
CA VAL A 277 8.36 -7.58 9.35
C VAL A 277 6.83 -7.51 9.37
N ASN A 278 6.25 -6.37 8.96
CA ASN A 278 4.80 -6.20 8.90
C ASN A 278 4.14 -7.27 8.01
N MET A 279 4.72 -7.54 6.85
CA MET A 279 4.20 -8.57 5.94
C MET A 279 4.33 -9.97 6.54
N ALA A 280 5.47 -10.30 7.11
CA ALA A 280 5.72 -11.60 7.73
C ALA A 280 4.80 -11.90 8.93
N LEU A 281 4.31 -10.87 9.64
CA LEU A 281 3.37 -11.03 10.75
C LEU A 281 1.96 -11.39 10.30
N THR A 282 1.56 -11.01 9.08
CA THR A 282 0.17 -11.02 8.63
C THR A 282 -0.07 -11.82 7.34
N THR A 283 0.97 -12.34 6.71
CA THR A 283 0.89 -13.16 5.50
C THR A 283 1.78 -14.38 5.63
N GLU A 284 1.50 -15.43 4.88
CA GLU A 284 2.23 -16.70 4.97
C GLU A 284 3.67 -16.58 4.44
N ASN A 285 3.84 -15.93 3.29
CA ASN A 285 5.12 -15.82 2.58
C ASN A 285 5.63 -14.38 2.50
N GLY A 286 4.94 -13.43 3.14
CA GLY A 286 5.23 -12.01 2.94
C GLY A 286 6.57 -11.56 3.51
N TRP A 287 7.25 -10.72 2.73
CA TRP A 287 8.55 -10.15 3.03
C TRP A 287 8.83 -8.93 2.14
N VAL A 288 10.05 -8.42 2.11
CA VAL A 288 10.47 -7.38 1.14
C VAL A 288 11.81 -7.80 0.54
N PHE A 289 11.82 -7.97 -0.76
CA PHE A 289 12.98 -8.34 -1.55
C PHE A 289 13.82 -7.10 -1.93
N SER A 290 15.05 -7.34 -2.34
CA SER A 290 15.89 -6.30 -2.94
C SER A 290 15.56 -6.12 -4.44
N ASP A 291 15.88 -4.95 -4.99
CA ASP A 291 15.72 -4.74 -6.43
C ASP A 291 16.67 -5.62 -7.26
N ALA A 292 17.81 -6.04 -6.70
CA ALA A 292 18.71 -6.98 -7.33
C ALA A 292 18.10 -8.38 -7.47
N GLU A 293 17.41 -8.87 -6.40
CA GLU A 293 16.67 -10.14 -6.46
C GLU A 293 15.55 -10.07 -7.50
N LEU A 294 14.74 -9.00 -7.48
CA LEU A 294 13.67 -8.83 -8.47
C LEU A 294 14.22 -8.84 -9.91
N LYS A 295 15.31 -8.13 -10.17
CA LYS A 295 15.95 -8.13 -11.50
C LYS A 295 16.43 -9.51 -11.91
N SER A 296 16.94 -10.30 -10.97
CA SER A 296 17.35 -11.69 -11.22
C SER A 296 16.17 -12.57 -11.62
N TRP A 297 15.03 -12.48 -10.89
CA TRP A 297 13.81 -13.22 -11.21
C TRP A 297 13.17 -12.76 -12.52
N MET A 298 13.20 -11.47 -12.81
CA MET A 298 12.76 -10.93 -14.10
C MET A 298 13.60 -11.51 -15.25
N ALA A 299 14.93 -11.59 -15.09
CA ALA A 299 15.80 -12.17 -16.09
C ALA A 299 15.53 -13.67 -16.29
N GLU A 300 15.30 -14.42 -15.22
CA GLU A 300 14.89 -15.83 -15.28
C GLU A 300 13.55 -16.01 -16.01
N ALA A 301 12.60 -15.09 -15.79
CA ALA A 301 11.28 -15.12 -16.44
C ALA A 301 11.29 -14.65 -17.90
N GLY A 302 12.45 -14.26 -18.48
CA GLY A 302 12.60 -13.88 -19.89
C GLY A 302 12.58 -12.38 -20.17
N PHE A 303 12.62 -11.55 -19.13
CA PHE A 303 12.72 -10.09 -19.29
C PHE A 303 14.17 -9.62 -19.36
N GLU A 304 14.36 -8.46 -19.96
CA GLU A 304 15.55 -7.62 -19.78
C GLU A 304 15.24 -6.54 -18.74
N PRO A 305 15.71 -6.68 -17.50
CA PRO A 305 15.44 -5.69 -16.45
C PRO A 305 16.22 -4.41 -16.69
N LEU A 306 15.60 -3.27 -16.45
CA LEU A 306 16.20 -1.94 -16.57
C LEU A 306 16.59 -1.38 -15.19
N GLU A 307 17.09 -0.15 -15.18
CA GLU A 307 17.48 0.55 -13.96
C GLU A 307 16.30 0.77 -13.01
N THR A 308 16.57 0.59 -11.72
CA THR A 308 15.61 0.86 -10.65
C THR A 308 15.39 2.36 -10.51
N ARG A 309 14.14 2.79 -10.42
CA ARG A 309 13.74 4.17 -10.18
C ARG A 309 13.07 4.29 -8.82
N VAL A 310 13.60 5.18 -7.98
CA VAL A 310 13.01 5.47 -6.66
C VAL A 310 11.89 6.49 -6.82
N VAL A 311 10.72 6.21 -6.25
CA VAL A 311 9.60 7.15 -6.25
C VAL A 311 9.95 8.32 -5.32
N PRO A 312 9.71 9.59 -5.71
CA PRO A 312 10.02 10.73 -4.87
C PRO A 312 9.35 10.69 -3.50
N PRO A 313 10.02 11.17 -2.44
CA PRO A 313 9.41 11.30 -1.13
C PRO A 313 8.05 12.03 -1.18
N PRO A 314 7.11 11.67 -0.29
CA PRO A 314 7.25 10.77 0.85
C PRO A 314 7.04 9.28 0.54
N MET A 315 6.95 8.88 -0.73
CA MET A 315 6.67 7.50 -1.12
C MET A 315 7.92 6.62 -1.00
N PRO A 316 7.88 5.51 -0.25
CA PRO A 316 9.03 4.61 -0.07
C PRO A 316 9.15 3.55 -1.17
N HIS A 317 8.43 3.68 -2.28
CA HIS A 317 8.33 2.68 -3.32
C HIS A 317 9.43 2.83 -4.37
N TRP A 318 9.79 1.71 -4.98
CA TRP A 318 10.71 1.65 -6.11
C TRP A 318 10.00 1.03 -7.31
N ILE A 319 10.43 1.40 -8.50
CA ILE A 319 9.92 0.87 -9.78
C ILE A 319 11.07 0.18 -10.49
N VAL A 320 10.85 -1.08 -10.86
CA VAL A 320 11.70 -1.81 -11.80
C VAL A 320 10.90 -2.08 -13.06
N GLU A 321 11.49 -1.78 -14.19
CA GLU A 321 10.94 -2.04 -15.51
C GLU A 321 11.67 -3.20 -16.17
N GLY A 322 10.96 -4.04 -16.92
CA GLY A 322 11.50 -5.10 -17.75
C GLY A 322 10.93 -5.10 -19.15
N VAL A 323 11.75 -5.44 -20.14
CA VAL A 323 11.35 -5.60 -21.53
C VAL A 323 11.27 -7.08 -21.87
N ALA A 324 10.13 -7.55 -22.42
CA ALA A 324 9.95 -8.94 -22.85
C ALA A 324 10.81 -9.24 -24.10
N LYS A 325 11.66 -10.29 -24.02
CA LYS A 325 12.57 -10.70 -25.12
C LYS A 325 11.91 -11.52 -26.20
#